data_aafbfc3d82405d55875769a1bdac2401
#
_entry.id   aafbfc3d82405d55875769a1bdac2401
#
_cell.length_a   1.000
_cell.length_b   1.000
_cell.length_c   1.000
_cell.angle_alpha   90.00
_cell.angle_beta   90.00
_cell.angle_gamma   90.00
#
_symmetry.space_group_name_H-M   'P 1'
#
loop_
_entity.id
_entity.type
_entity.pdbx_description
1 polymer ?
#
loop_
_entity_poly.entity_id
_entity_poly.type
_entity_poly.pdbx_seq_one_letter_code
_entity_poly.pdbx_strand_id
1 'polypeptide(L)'
;MFTQTKNIDTAFRHIKSFSVVLIFCTLCISVFALYENHQMITEAQQRIFILANGKALEAYGADRKDNIPVEARDHIIMFHHYFFSLDPDEKIITANITRALYLADASAKKQYDNLKEGGYYTNLISGNISQQIIIDSVTVDINSYPFYFHCIGREKLIRTTSIVTRSLITEGYLRNIERSDNNSHGFLIERWEIIENKDLKIENR
;
A
#
# COMPACT_ATOMS: atom_id res chain seq x y z
N MET A 1 22.37 -36.90 71.48
CA MET A 1 22.37 -37.30 70.06
C MET A 1 21.13 -36.76 69.27
N PHE A 2 20.00 -36.55 69.94
CA PHE A 2 18.76 -36.07 69.30
C PHE A 2 18.70 -34.57 68.95
N THR A 3 19.53 -33.72 69.58
CA THR A 3 19.57 -32.26 69.33
C THR A 3 20.25 -31.90 67.98
N GLN A 4 21.21 -32.71 67.54
CA GLN A 4 21.91 -32.45 66.27
C GLN A 4 21.07 -32.73 65.03
N THR A 5 20.24 -33.78 65.06
CA THR A 5 19.34 -34.11 63.92
C THR A 5 18.26 -33.05 63.73
N LYS A 6 17.67 -32.52 64.79
CA LYS A 6 16.70 -31.41 64.73
C LYS A 6 17.26 -30.15 64.11
N ASN A 7 18.53 -29.84 64.30
CA ASN A 7 19.23 -28.70 63.77
C ASN A 7 19.49 -28.87 62.23
N ILE A 8 19.80 -30.11 61.83
CA ILE A 8 20.05 -30.44 60.42
C ILE A 8 18.74 -30.36 59.58
N ASP A 9 17.64 -30.88 60.10
CA ASP A 9 16.33 -30.78 59.40
C ASP A 9 15.82 -29.34 59.27
N THR A 10 16.05 -28.52 60.30
CA THR A 10 15.69 -27.13 60.29
C THR A 10 16.54 -26.35 59.27
N ALA A 11 17.85 -26.57 59.25
CA ALA A 11 18.79 -25.99 58.31
C ALA A 11 18.46 -26.39 56.88
N PHE A 12 18.15 -27.66 56.61
CA PHE A 12 17.74 -28.17 55.29
C PHE A 12 16.43 -27.53 54.80
N ARG A 13 15.47 -27.34 55.71
CA ARG A 13 14.20 -26.66 55.38
C ARG A 13 14.39 -25.17 55.01
N HIS A 14 15.30 -24.47 55.72
CA HIS A 14 15.65 -23.10 55.40
C HIS A 14 16.38 -22.99 54.06
N ILE A 15 17.32 -23.87 53.76
CA ILE A 15 18.05 -23.91 52.48
C ILE A 15 17.07 -24.20 51.35
N LYS A 16 16.17 -25.17 51.50
CA LYS A 16 15.15 -25.50 50.50
C LYS A 16 14.23 -24.30 50.22
N SER A 17 13.72 -23.65 51.29
CA SER A 17 12.88 -22.46 51.16
C SER A 17 13.61 -21.32 50.47
N PHE A 18 14.86 -21.05 50.85
CA PHE A 18 15.68 -20.05 50.20
C PHE A 18 15.94 -20.35 48.71
N SER A 19 16.26 -21.58 48.38
CA SER A 19 16.46 -22.01 46.97
C SER A 19 15.20 -21.83 46.13
N VAL A 20 14.01 -22.17 46.67
CA VAL A 20 12.75 -21.97 45.97
C VAL A 20 12.48 -20.49 45.73
N VAL A 21 12.70 -19.64 46.75
CA VAL A 21 12.54 -18.16 46.60
C VAL A 21 13.51 -17.61 45.55
N LEU A 22 14.77 -18.09 45.58
CA LEU A 22 15.80 -17.64 44.64
C LEU A 22 15.44 -18.03 43.19
N ILE A 23 14.98 -19.26 42.95
CA ILE A 23 14.52 -19.73 41.66
C ILE A 23 13.32 -18.90 41.17
N PHE A 24 12.39 -18.62 42.08
CA PHE A 24 11.23 -17.78 41.71
C PHE A 24 11.63 -16.35 41.33
N CYS A 25 12.53 -15.73 42.11
CA CYS A 25 13.06 -14.39 41.82
C CYS A 25 13.79 -14.34 40.44
N THR A 26 14.65 -15.34 40.17
CA THR A 26 15.37 -15.41 38.90
C THR A 26 14.41 -15.59 37.71
N LEU A 27 13.36 -16.37 37.87
CA LEU A 27 12.34 -16.58 36.86
C LEU A 27 11.56 -15.27 36.60
N CYS A 28 11.15 -14.55 37.62
CA CYS A 28 10.51 -13.24 37.52
C CYS A 28 11.38 -12.21 36.78
N ILE A 29 12.67 -12.13 37.15
CA ILE A 29 13.63 -11.24 36.49
C ILE A 29 13.80 -11.62 35.02
N SER A 30 13.87 -12.91 34.67
CA SER A 30 14.01 -13.38 33.29
C SER A 30 12.79 -13.03 32.45
N VAL A 31 11.57 -13.24 32.99
CA VAL A 31 10.33 -12.87 32.30
C VAL A 31 10.25 -11.36 32.10
N PHE A 32 10.60 -10.57 33.11
CA PHE A 32 10.62 -9.11 33.00
C PHE A 32 11.63 -8.64 31.94
N ALA A 33 12.84 -9.20 31.94
CA ALA A 33 13.86 -8.85 30.96
C ALA A 33 13.43 -9.22 29.49
N LEU A 34 12.75 -10.36 29.32
CA LEU A 34 12.21 -10.74 28.00
C LEU A 34 11.09 -9.79 27.55
N TYR A 35 10.23 -9.35 28.47
CA TYR A 35 9.16 -8.40 28.17
C TYR A 35 9.73 -7.04 27.75
N GLU A 36 10.66 -6.47 28.51
CA GLU A 36 11.35 -5.21 28.20
C GLU A 36 12.10 -5.29 26.87
N ASN A 37 12.79 -6.40 26.63
CA ASN A 37 13.54 -6.61 25.39
C ASN A 37 12.60 -6.68 24.18
N HIS A 38 11.43 -7.31 24.32
CA HIS A 38 10.42 -7.35 23.29
C HIS A 38 9.85 -5.95 22.98
N GLN A 39 9.58 -5.14 23.99
CA GLN A 39 9.14 -3.75 23.79
C GLN A 39 10.23 -2.90 23.09
N MET A 40 11.48 -2.98 23.55
CA MET A 40 12.58 -2.24 22.92
C MET A 40 12.80 -2.61 21.46
N ILE A 41 12.69 -3.91 21.10
CA ILE A 41 12.80 -4.36 19.71
C ILE A 41 11.65 -3.81 18.87
N THR A 42 10.42 -3.82 19.39
CA THR A 42 9.25 -3.28 18.70
C THR A 42 9.38 -1.78 18.44
N GLU A 43 9.82 -1.01 19.42
CA GLU A 43 10.08 0.43 19.29
C GLU A 43 11.23 0.72 18.31
N ALA A 44 12.31 -0.08 18.35
CA ALA A 44 13.45 0.09 17.45
C ALA A 44 13.09 -0.23 15.99
N GLN A 45 12.17 -1.18 15.75
CA GLN A 45 11.68 -1.51 14.40
C GLN A 45 10.75 -0.44 13.82
N GLN A 46 10.15 0.41 14.64
CA GLN A 46 9.33 1.55 14.23
C GLN A 46 10.14 2.77 13.79
N ARG A 47 11.46 2.79 14.07
CA ARG A 47 12.34 3.90 13.66
C ARG A 47 12.94 3.63 12.29
N ILE A 48 12.53 4.39 11.30
CA ILE A 48 13.09 4.35 9.94
C ILE A 48 13.96 5.59 9.76
N PHE A 49 15.20 5.39 9.34
CA PHE A 49 16.09 6.51 8.97
C PHE A 49 15.98 6.74 7.46
N ILE A 50 15.47 7.91 7.07
CA ILE A 50 15.41 8.34 5.67
C ILE A 50 16.60 9.25 5.42
N LEU A 51 17.44 8.87 4.45
CA LEU A 51 18.52 9.72 3.96
C LEU A 51 17.95 10.70 2.93
N ALA A 52 17.74 11.95 3.33
CA ALA A 52 17.37 13.02 2.43
C ALA A 52 18.43 14.12 2.45
N ASN A 53 18.96 14.47 1.29
CA ASN A 53 20.00 15.52 1.12
C ASN A 53 21.24 15.35 2.02
N GLY A 54 21.70 14.11 2.22
CA GLY A 54 22.89 13.82 3.03
C GLY A 54 22.70 13.97 4.55
N LYS A 55 21.47 14.15 5.03
CA LYS A 55 21.11 14.15 6.44
C LYS A 55 20.20 12.95 6.74
N ALA A 56 20.51 12.24 7.82
CA ALA A 56 19.65 11.20 8.35
C ALA A 56 18.48 11.89 9.09
N LEU A 57 17.28 11.75 8.57
CA LEU A 57 16.05 12.17 9.24
C LEU A 57 15.44 10.95 9.91
N GLU A 58 15.20 11.05 11.22
CA GLU A 58 14.48 10.03 11.96
C GLU A 58 12.97 10.15 11.61
N ALA A 59 12.41 9.10 11.02
CA ALA A 59 10.99 9.00 10.75
C ALA A 59 10.41 7.84 11.56
N TYR A 60 9.26 8.07 12.18
CA TYR A 60 8.51 6.99 12.84
C TYR A 60 7.78 6.19 11.76
N GLY A 61 8.09 4.90 11.67
CA GLY A 61 7.30 3.96 10.88
C GLY A 61 5.96 3.75 11.58
N ALA A 62 4.87 4.27 11.01
CA ALA A 62 3.55 3.84 11.43
C ALA A 62 3.38 2.34 11.12
N ASP A 63 2.61 1.62 11.93
CA ASP A 63 2.34 0.21 11.69
C ASP A 63 1.82 0.03 10.25
N ARG A 64 2.35 -0.99 9.55
CA ARG A 64 1.97 -1.27 8.16
C ARG A 64 0.45 -1.36 7.98
N LYS A 65 -0.27 -1.84 8.99
CA LYS A 65 -1.74 -1.93 8.96
C LYS A 65 -2.42 -0.56 8.88
N ASP A 66 -1.87 0.46 9.52
CA ASP A 66 -2.42 1.81 9.52
C ASP A 66 -2.13 2.54 8.20
N ASN A 67 -1.07 2.16 7.51
CA ASN A 67 -0.67 2.74 6.24
C ASN A 67 -1.32 2.07 5.02
N ILE A 68 -1.80 0.82 5.13
CA ILE A 68 -2.42 0.10 4.01
C ILE A 68 -3.49 0.92 3.29
N PRO A 69 -4.45 1.59 3.97
CA PRO A 69 -5.49 2.34 3.26
C PRO A 69 -4.96 3.54 2.48
N VAL A 70 -3.90 4.18 2.97
CA VAL A 70 -3.29 5.35 2.33
C VAL A 70 -2.46 4.91 1.13
N GLU A 71 -1.58 3.92 1.30
CA GLU A 71 -0.76 3.34 0.23
C GLU A 71 -1.63 2.71 -0.86
N ALA A 72 -2.73 2.04 -0.49
CA ALA A 72 -3.66 1.45 -1.44
C ALA A 72 -4.37 2.51 -2.29
N ARG A 73 -4.84 3.60 -1.67
CA ARG A 73 -5.45 4.71 -2.43
C ARG A 73 -4.46 5.38 -3.37
N ASP A 74 -3.24 5.62 -2.91
CA ASP A 74 -2.21 6.24 -3.75
C ASP A 74 -1.83 5.33 -4.93
N HIS A 75 -1.73 4.02 -4.71
CA HIS A 75 -1.50 3.05 -5.77
C HIS A 75 -2.59 3.09 -6.86
N ILE A 76 -3.86 3.15 -6.46
CA ILE A 76 -5.00 3.26 -7.38
C ILE A 76 -4.94 4.59 -8.14
N ILE A 77 -4.67 5.70 -7.45
CA ILE A 77 -4.54 7.03 -8.06
C ILE A 77 -3.41 7.03 -9.09
N MET A 78 -2.23 6.50 -8.73
CA MET A 78 -1.08 6.39 -9.65
C MET A 78 -1.40 5.57 -10.89
N PHE A 79 -2.05 4.40 -10.72
CA PHE A 79 -2.49 3.57 -11.85
C PHE A 79 -3.38 4.35 -12.80
N HIS A 80 -4.42 5.03 -12.28
CA HIS A 80 -5.33 5.81 -13.10
C HIS A 80 -4.66 6.98 -13.79
N HIS A 81 -3.72 7.67 -13.10
CA HIS A 81 -2.94 8.72 -13.73
C HIS A 81 -2.13 8.21 -14.92
N TYR A 82 -1.44 7.09 -14.77
CA TYR A 82 -0.67 6.51 -15.87
C TYR A 82 -1.56 5.99 -16.99
N PHE A 83 -2.73 5.42 -16.68
CA PHE A 83 -3.60 4.83 -17.69
C PHE A 83 -4.40 5.88 -18.47
N PHE A 84 -4.79 6.98 -17.83
CA PHE A 84 -5.73 7.97 -18.38
C PHE A 84 -5.16 9.39 -18.57
N SER A 85 -3.94 9.70 -18.16
CA SER A 85 -3.31 10.98 -18.48
C SER A 85 -2.39 10.80 -19.68
N LEU A 86 -2.88 11.18 -20.85
CA LEU A 86 -2.28 10.87 -22.13
C LEU A 86 -2.11 12.15 -22.96
N ASP A 87 -0.90 12.43 -23.38
CA ASP A 87 -0.62 13.44 -24.39
C ASP A 87 -0.66 12.80 -25.79
N PRO A 88 -0.91 13.58 -26.87
CA PRO A 88 -1.05 13.07 -28.23
C PRO A 88 0.30 12.71 -28.88
N ASP A 89 1.10 11.90 -28.16
CA ASP A 89 2.40 11.38 -28.60
C ASP A 89 2.48 9.87 -28.29
N GLU A 90 2.77 9.08 -29.33
CA GLU A 90 2.81 7.61 -29.22
C GLU A 90 3.82 7.11 -28.17
N LYS A 91 4.98 7.77 -28.06
CA LYS A 91 6.02 7.37 -27.12
C LYS A 91 5.58 7.65 -25.67
N ILE A 92 4.96 8.81 -25.43
CA ILE A 92 4.43 9.18 -24.13
C ILE A 92 3.29 8.25 -23.72
N ILE A 93 2.34 7.99 -24.63
CA ILE A 93 1.23 7.06 -24.40
C ILE A 93 1.79 5.67 -24.03
N THR A 94 2.70 5.14 -24.84
CA THR A 94 3.28 3.81 -24.60
C THR A 94 4.04 3.75 -23.26
N ALA A 95 4.80 4.79 -22.93
CA ALA A 95 5.54 4.84 -21.68
C ALA A 95 4.59 4.87 -20.46
N ASN A 96 3.53 5.70 -20.51
CA ASN A 96 2.56 5.81 -19.43
C ASN A 96 1.76 4.52 -19.26
N ILE A 97 1.25 3.95 -20.34
CA ILE A 97 0.53 2.66 -20.29
C ILE A 97 1.46 1.55 -19.74
N THR A 98 2.71 1.50 -20.17
CA THR A 98 3.66 0.51 -19.65
C THR A 98 3.80 0.63 -18.13
N ARG A 99 3.91 1.85 -17.59
CA ARG A 99 3.94 2.09 -16.14
C ARG A 99 2.65 1.63 -15.46
N ALA A 100 1.47 1.93 -16.04
CA ALA A 100 0.20 1.45 -15.52
C ALA A 100 0.14 -0.08 -15.46
N LEU A 101 0.60 -0.77 -16.50
CA LEU A 101 0.57 -2.23 -16.58
C LEU A 101 1.51 -2.93 -15.58
N TYR A 102 2.52 -2.25 -15.02
CA TYR A 102 3.29 -2.77 -13.90
C TYR A 102 2.50 -2.79 -12.58
N LEU A 103 1.42 -2.01 -12.49
CA LEU A 103 0.60 -1.87 -11.29
C LEU A 103 -0.65 -2.76 -11.30
N ALA A 104 -0.94 -3.43 -12.43
CA ALA A 104 -2.17 -4.19 -12.62
C ALA A 104 -1.93 -5.53 -13.33
N ASP A 105 -2.93 -6.40 -13.28
CA ASP A 105 -2.93 -7.71 -13.90
C ASP A 105 -3.35 -7.67 -15.39
N ALA A 106 -3.62 -8.83 -15.96
CA ALA A 106 -4.05 -9.00 -17.34
C ALA A 106 -5.38 -8.29 -17.68
N SER A 107 -6.20 -7.91 -16.70
CA SER A 107 -7.46 -7.20 -16.94
C SER A 107 -7.21 -5.80 -17.51
N ALA A 108 -6.24 -5.07 -16.95
CA ALA A 108 -5.82 -3.77 -17.46
C ALA A 108 -5.18 -3.88 -18.86
N LYS A 109 -4.36 -4.91 -19.06
CA LYS A 109 -3.78 -5.19 -20.40
C LYS A 109 -4.85 -5.44 -21.44
N LYS A 110 -5.88 -6.24 -21.12
CA LYS A 110 -7.01 -6.50 -22.01
C LYS A 110 -7.74 -5.22 -22.38
N GLN A 111 -7.97 -4.33 -21.40
CA GLN A 111 -8.63 -3.05 -21.66
C GLN A 111 -7.78 -2.14 -22.57
N TYR A 112 -6.46 -2.09 -22.32
CA TYR A 112 -5.54 -1.38 -23.22
C TYR A 112 -5.60 -1.92 -24.65
N ASP A 113 -5.56 -3.25 -24.83
CA ASP A 113 -5.59 -3.87 -26.14
C ASP A 113 -6.92 -3.57 -26.86
N ASN A 114 -8.06 -3.64 -26.17
CA ASN A 114 -9.37 -3.28 -26.71
C ASN A 114 -9.41 -1.82 -27.19
N LEU A 115 -8.89 -0.88 -26.40
CA LEU A 115 -8.83 0.54 -26.76
C LEU A 115 -7.90 0.76 -27.97
N LYS A 116 -6.78 0.05 -28.01
CA LYS A 116 -5.81 0.12 -29.11
C LYS A 116 -6.42 -0.42 -30.43
N GLU A 117 -7.07 -1.57 -30.38
CA GLU A 117 -7.75 -2.18 -31.52
C GLU A 117 -8.91 -1.31 -32.01
N GLY A 118 -9.64 -0.66 -31.11
CA GLY A 118 -10.67 0.33 -31.41
C GLY A 118 -10.15 1.66 -31.97
N GLY A 119 -8.83 1.83 -32.12
CA GLY A 119 -8.21 3.04 -32.67
C GLY A 119 -8.22 4.23 -31.72
N TYR A 120 -8.49 4.01 -30.43
CA TYR A 120 -8.61 5.10 -29.45
C TYR A 120 -7.36 5.97 -29.40
N TYR A 121 -6.17 5.38 -29.23
CA TYR A 121 -4.90 6.11 -29.15
C TYR A 121 -4.54 6.80 -30.46
N THR A 122 -4.83 6.16 -31.60
CA THR A 122 -4.64 6.76 -32.92
C THR A 122 -5.50 8.01 -33.09
N ASN A 123 -6.75 7.99 -32.58
CA ASN A 123 -7.64 9.13 -32.62
C ASN A 123 -7.17 10.27 -31.70
N LEU A 124 -6.57 9.98 -30.53
CA LEU A 124 -5.97 10.99 -29.66
C LEU A 124 -4.81 11.71 -30.38
N ILE A 125 -3.92 10.94 -31.01
CA ILE A 125 -2.74 11.47 -31.71
C ILE A 125 -3.17 12.30 -32.95
N SER A 126 -3.98 11.72 -33.83
CA SER A 126 -4.42 12.39 -35.07
C SER A 126 -5.30 13.61 -34.82
N GLY A 127 -6.10 13.58 -33.76
CA GLY A 127 -6.95 14.69 -33.34
C GLY A 127 -6.20 15.73 -32.49
N ASN A 128 -4.93 15.54 -32.18
CA ASN A 128 -4.14 16.35 -31.23
C ASN A 128 -4.92 16.60 -29.91
N ILE A 129 -5.42 15.49 -29.31
CA ILE A 129 -6.26 15.50 -28.12
C ILE A 129 -5.43 15.09 -26.91
N SER A 130 -5.27 15.99 -25.93
CA SER A 130 -4.73 15.62 -24.63
C SER A 130 -5.85 15.13 -23.72
N GLN A 131 -5.57 14.05 -22.97
CA GLN A 131 -6.47 13.49 -21.98
C GLN A 131 -5.90 13.66 -20.60
N GLN A 132 -6.69 14.13 -19.65
CA GLN A 132 -6.33 14.32 -18.26
C GLN A 132 -7.37 13.65 -17.37
N ILE A 133 -6.91 12.97 -16.32
CA ILE A 133 -7.78 12.41 -15.28
C ILE A 133 -7.76 13.29 -14.03
N ILE A 134 -8.92 13.45 -13.42
CA ILE A 134 -9.11 14.05 -12.10
C ILE A 134 -9.81 13.00 -11.25
N ILE A 135 -9.16 12.52 -10.22
CA ILE A 135 -9.75 11.58 -9.27
C ILE A 135 -10.52 12.37 -8.22
N ASP A 136 -11.81 12.10 -8.11
CA ASP A 136 -12.69 12.75 -7.13
C ASP A 136 -12.72 11.96 -5.81
N SER A 137 -12.77 10.63 -5.86
CA SER A 137 -12.69 9.79 -4.65
C SER A 137 -12.19 8.38 -4.95
N VAL A 138 -11.51 7.79 -3.97
CA VAL A 138 -11.10 6.39 -3.96
C VAL A 138 -11.50 5.78 -2.62
N THR A 139 -12.34 4.75 -2.65
CA THR A 139 -12.70 3.95 -1.49
C THR A 139 -12.04 2.58 -1.59
N VAL A 140 -11.50 2.09 -0.48
CA VAL A 140 -10.88 0.76 -0.39
C VAL A 140 -11.44 0.06 0.83
N ASP A 141 -12.00 -1.13 0.64
CA ASP A 141 -12.43 -2.01 1.73
C ASP A 141 -11.26 -2.90 2.16
N ILE A 142 -10.68 -2.59 3.31
CA ILE A 142 -9.57 -3.34 3.90
C ILE A 142 -10.01 -4.48 4.82
N ASN A 143 -11.33 -4.67 5.04
CA ASN A 143 -11.84 -5.70 5.93
C ASN A 143 -11.90 -7.08 5.26
N SER A 144 -11.90 -7.12 3.93
CA SER A 144 -11.89 -8.34 3.13
C SER A 144 -10.65 -8.39 2.23
N TYR A 145 -10.11 -9.59 1.99
CA TYR A 145 -8.93 -9.77 1.12
C TYR A 145 -9.27 -10.73 -0.02
N PRO A 146 -8.90 -10.41 -1.26
CA PRO A 146 -8.24 -9.18 -1.74
C PRO A 146 -9.09 -7.93 -1.53
N PHE A 147 -8.44 -6.77 -1.32
CA PHE A 147 -9.10 -5.51 -0.96
C PHE A 147 -9.91 -4.99 -2.16
N TYR A 148 -11.22 -4.89 -2.03
CA TYR A 148 -12.07 -4.28 -3.06
C TYR A 148 -11.87 -2.77 -3.07
N PHE A 149 -11.81 -2.19 -4.28
CA PHE A 149 -11.80 -0.74 -4.42
C PHE A 149 -12.83 -0.26 -5.44
N HIS A 150 -13.27 0.97 -5.24
CA HIS A 150 -14.12 1.71 -6.15
C HIS A 150 -13.53 3.13 -6.31
N CYS A 151 -13.29 3.54 -7.54
CA CYS A 151 -12.69 4.82 -7.89
C CYS A 151 -13.66 5.62 -8.75
N ILE A 152 -13.88 6.88 -8.35
CA ILE A 152 -14.70 7.85 -9.07
C ILE A 152 -13.81 8.99 -9.51
N GLY A 153 -13.87 9.35 -10.76
CA GLY A 153 -13.13 10.44 -11.34
C GLY A 153 -13.81 11.03 -12.58
N ARG A 154 -13.12 11.99 -13.17
CA ARG A 154 -13.53 12.64 -14.41
C ARG A 154 -12.36 12.73 -15.36
N GLU A 155 -12.61 12.43 -16.61
CA GLU A 155 -11.66 12.62 -17.70
C GLU A 155 -11.96 13.93 -18.43
N LYS A 156 -10.92 14.68 -18.78
CA LYS A 156 -10.99 15.82 -19.65
C LYS A 156 -10.28 15.52 -20.97
N LEU A 157 -11.03 15.48 -22.06
CA LEU A 157 -10.49 15.39 -23.40
C LEU A 157 -10.36 16.81 -23.97
N ILE A 158 -9.13 17.31 -24.02
CA ILE A 158 -8.82 18.68 -24.39
C ILE A 158 -8.46 18.70 -25.88
N ARG A 159 -9.33 19.29 -26.68
CA ARG A 159 -9.16 19.54 -28.10
C ARG A 159 -8.83 21.00 -28.36
N THR A 160 -8.42 21.32 -29.57
CA THR A 160 -8.14 22.70 -29.98
C THR A 160 -9.36 23.62 -29.80
N THR A 161 -10.56 23.10 -30.11
CA THR A 161 -11.82 23.89 -30.16
C THR A 161 -12.76 23.62 -29.01
N SER A 162 -12.56 22.55 -28.24
CA SER A 162 -13.51 22.12 -27.20
C SER A 162 -12.84 21.29 -26.13
N ILE A 163 -13.47 21.27 -24.96
CA ILE A 163 -13.13 20.37 -23.85
C ILE A 163 -14.34 19.50 -23.58
N VAL A 164 -14.15 18.18 -23.65
CA VAL A 164 -15.17 17.20 -23.26
C VAL A 164 -14.82 16.66 -21.88
N THR A 165 -15.74 16.78 -20.93
CA THR A 165 -15.61 16.18 -19.60
C THR A 165 -16.46 14.92 -19.57
N ARG A 166 -15.86 13.79 -19.15
CA ARG A 166 -16.51 12.49 -19.00
C ARG A 166 -16.50 12.03 -17.56
N SER A 167 -17.52 11.27 -17.14
CA SER A 167 -17.43 10.49 -15.91
C SER A 167 -16.47 9.31 -16.13
N LEU A 168 -15.77 8.92 -15.06
CA LEU A 168 -15.04 7.66 -15.02
C LEU A 168 -15.30 7.00 -13.69
N ILE A 169 -15.90 5.82 -13.73
CA ILE A 169 -16.08 4.97 -12.55
C ILE A 169 -15.42 3.64 -12.85
N THR A 170 -14.53 3.22 -11.97
CA THR A 170 -13.82 1.95 -12.09
C THR A 170 -13.87 1.19 -10.78
N GLU A 171 -13.74 -0.12 -10.86
CA GLU A 171 -13.61 -0.99 -9.70
C GLU A 171 -12.61 -2.12 -9.95
N GLY A 172 -12.22 -2.80 -8.89
CA GLY A 172 -11.31 -3.92 -8.94
C GLY A 172 -10.89 -4.36 -7.56
N TYR A 173 -9.83 -5.14 -7.50
CA TYR A 173 -9.30 -5.68 -6.27
C TYR A 173 -7.81 -5.41 -6.18
N LEU A 174 -7.31 -5.25 -4.95
CA LEU A 174 -5.89 -5.11 -4.67
C LEU A 174 -5.38 -6.35 -3.94
N ARG A 175 -4.32 -6.94 -4.48
CA ARG A 175 -3.57 -8.01 -3.85
C ARG A 175 -2.18 -7.53 -3.46
N ASN A 176 -1.70 -7.94 -2.28
CA ASN A 176 -0.32 -7.69 -1.86
C ASN A 176 0.66 -8.50 -2.72
N ILE A 177 1.71 -7.84 -3.21
CA ILE A 177 2.85 -8.44 -3.88
C ILE A 177 4.16 -7.91 -3.29
N GLU A 178 5.28 -8.46 -3.70
CA GLU A 178 6.59 -7.91 -3.36
C GLU A 178 6.78 -6.54 -4.00
N ARG A 179 7.41 -5.62 -3.27
CA ARG A 179 7.76 -4.29 -3.77
C ARG A 179 8.89 -4.40 -4.79
N SER A 180 8.85 -3.56 -5.81
CA SER A 180 9.90 -3.45 -6.82
C SER A 180 10.08 -1.99 -7.24
N ASP A 181 11.13 -1.70 -8.01
CA ASP A 181 11.39 -0.35 -8.54
C ASP A 181 10.24 0.20 -9.38
N ASN A 182 9.49 -0.69 -10.05
CA ASN A 182 8.33 -0.31 -10.85
C ASN A 182 6.99 -0.36 -10.08
N ASN A 183 7.00 -0.87 -8.83
CA ASN A 183 5.83 -1.00 -7.98
C ASN A 183 6.24 -0.83 -6.51
N SER A 184 6.40 0.41 -6.08
CA SER A 184 6.89 0.78 -4.75
C SER A 184 5.91 0.47 -3.62
N HIS A 185 4.59 0.47 -3.88
CA HIS A 185 3.58 0.19 -2.87
C HIS A 185 3.41 -1.30 -2.57
N GLY A 186 3.77 -2.18 -3.53
CA GLY A 186 3.63 -3.64 -3.37
C GLY A 186 2.18 -4.11 -3.41
N PHE A 187 1.35 -3.47 -4.24
CA PHE A 187 0.00 -3.91 -4.57
C PHE A 187 -0.09 -4.27 -6.05
N LEU A 188 -0.99 -5.19 -6.39
CA LEU A 188 -1.38 -5.49 -7.76
C LEU A 188 -2.88 -5.29 -7.89
N ILE A 189 -3.29 -4.48 -8.85
CA ILE A 189 -4.69 -4.32 -9.23
C ILE A 189 -5.11 -5.55 -10.03
N GLU A 190 -6.17 -6.22 -9.60
CA GLU A 190 -6.73 -7.41 -10.24
C GLU A 190 -8.19 -7.21 -10.62
N ARG A 191 -8.61 -7.85 -11.71
CA ARG A 191 -10.01 -7.83 -12.19
C ARG A 191 -10.54 -6.41 -12.32
N TRP A 192 -9.71 -5.52 -12.87
CA TRP A 192 -10.05 -4.13 -13.06
C TRP A 192 -11.08 -3.97 -14.18
N GLU A 193 -12.11 -3.18 -13.92
CA GLU A 193 -13.20 -2.90 -14.85
C GLU A 193 -13.55 -1.41 -14.85
N ILE A 194 -13.95 -0.92 -16.04
CA ILE A 194 -14.54 0.41 -16.21
C ILE A 194 -16.06 0.23 -16.18
N ILE A 195 -16.70 0.72 -15.14
CA ILE A 195 -18.15 0.60 -14.92
C ILE A 195 -18.90 1.70 -15.67
N GLU A 196 -18.32 2.91 -15.68
CA GLU A 196 -18.93 4.03 -16.38
C GLU A 196 -17.85 4.93 -16.99
N ASN A 197 -18.09 5.32 -18.26
CA ASN A 197 -17.35 6.35 -18.97
C ASN A 197 -18.31 7.06 -19.93
N LYS A 198 -18.92 8.16 -19.50
CA LYS A 198 -19.95 8.89 -20.25
C LYS A 198 -19.62 10.36 -20.34
N ASP A 199 -19.96 10.96 -21.47
CA ASP A 199 -19.83 12.41 -21.67
C ASP A 199 -20.81 13.14 -20.74
N LEU A 200 -20.27 14.01 -19.87
CA LEU A 200 -21.03 14.85 -18.93
C LEU A 200 -21.26 16.24 -19.50
N LYS A 201 -20.24 16.84 -20.09
CA LYS A 201 -20.26 18.23 -20.53
C LYS A 201 -19.32 18.43 -21.70
N ILE A 202 -19.75 19.27 -22.65
CA ILE A 202 -18.92 19.76 -23.75
C ILE A 202 -18.86 21.30 -23.63
N GLU A 203 -17.65 21.84 -23.57
CA GLU A 203 -17.40 23.28 -23.51
C GLU A 203 -16.61 23.69 -24.74
N ASN A 204 -17.10 24.67 -25.48
CA ASN A 204 -16.36 25.29 -26.57
C ASN A 204 -15.29 26.21 -25.99
N ARG A 205 -14.13 26.26 -26.62
CA ARG A 205 -12.95 26.98 -26.17
C ARG A 205 -12.80 28.29 -26.95
#